data_12d1e5d09a510c1eddcd0dc6c83d1a26
#
_entry.id   12d1e5d09a510c1eddcd0dc6c83d1a26
#
_cell.length_a   1.000
_cell.length_b   1.000
_cell.length_c   1.000
_cell.angle_alpha   90.00
_cell.angle_beta   90.00
_cell.angle_gamma   90.00
#
_symmetry.space_group_name_H-M   'P 1'
#
loop_
_entity.id
_entity.type
_entity.pdbx_description
1 polymer ?
#
loop_
_entity_poly.entity_id
_entity_poly.type
_entity_poly.pdbx_seq_one_letter_code
_entity_poly.pdbx_strand_id
1 'polypeptide(L)'
;MEEKFELIEQVHHDSAMAIHSIEKLREKLKEKDNKIKAYMEEILQEYQKFEEETRNILKENNKEVSTPSMIAKMGSSMGISKEVKEDNSDASMADLLIQGISMGSLEIEKKLSQYEKELDKEHKSIAKKFLKFQEKTIDHLKEYL
;
A
#
# COMPACT_ATOMS: atom_id res chain seq x y z
N MET A 1 2.88 21.44 13.15
CA MET A 1 4.18 21.26 12.51
C MET A 1 4.46 19.81 12.14
N GLU A 2 4.34 18.92 13.11
CA GLU A 2 4.46 17.51 12.82
C GLU A 2 3.33 17.00 11.94
N GLU A 3 2.15 17.55 12.11
CA GLU A 3 0.98 17.22 11.27
C GLU A 3 1.23 17.47 9.78
N LYS A 4 2.14 18.37 9.46
CA LYS A 4 2.51 18.67 8.07
C LYS A 4 3.00 17.41 7.33
N PHE A 5 3.73 16.54 8.04
CA PHE A 5 4.30 15.33 7.46
C PHE A 5 3.46 14.08 7.69
N GLU A 6 2.42 14.18 8.49
CA GLU A 6 1.60 13.02 8.87
C GLU A 6 1.01 12.30 7.66
N LEU A 7 0.56 13.07 6.67
CA LEU A 7 0.01 12.51 5.44
C LEU A 7 1.06 11.78 4.62
N ILE A 8 2.25 12.37 4.50
CA ILE A 8 3.38 11.74 3.79
C ILE A 8 3.84 10.48 4.52
N GLU A 9 3.88 10.53 5.84
CA GLU A 9 4.22 9.37 6.65
C GLU A 9 3.21 8.24 6.45
N GLN A 10 1.93 8.58 6.34
CA GLN A 10 0.87 7.58 6.09
C GLN A 10 1.00 6.96 4.70
N VAL A 11 1.23 7.76 3.67
CA VAL A 11 1.45 7.25 2.31
C VAL A 11 2.67 6.33 2.30
N HIS A 12 3.75 6.73 2.95
CA HIS A 12 4.97 5.92 3.04
C HIS A 12 4.69 4.59 3.75
N HIS A 13 4.03 4.66 4.90
CA HIS A 13 3.69 3.48 5.70
C HIS A 13 2.84 2.50 4.90
N ASP A 14 1.77 2.99 4.27
CA ASP A 14 0.86 2.16 3.48
C ASP A 14 1.57 1.54 2.28
N SER A 15 2.44 2.30 1.63
CA SER A 15 3.22 1.80 0.50
C SER A 15 4.17 0.70 0.93
N ALA A 16 4.89 0.90 2.03
CA ALA A 16 5.82 -0.09 2.55
C ALA A 16 5.10 -1.38 3.00
N MET A 17 3.94 -1.22 3.63
CA MET A 17 3.10 -2.37 4.04
C MET A 17 2.61 -3.15 2.83
N ALA A 18 2.14 -2.44 1.80
CA ALA A 18 1.65 -3.07 0.58
C ALA A 18 2.76 -3.82 -0.15
N ILE A 19 3.95 -3.22 -0.24
CA ILE A 19 5.12 -3.85 -0.84
C ILE A 19 5.43 -5.17 -0.12
N HIS A 20 5.51 -5.11 1.20
CA HIS A 20 5.79 -6.30 2.02
C HIS A 20 4.74 -7.39 1.80
N SER A 21 3.47 -7.02 1.81
CA SER A 21 2.35 -7.98 1.63
C SER A 21 2.37 -8.61 0.25
N ILE A 22 2.57 -7.80 -0.79
CA ILE A 22 2.59 -8.29 -2.18
C ILE A 22 3.79 -9.22 -2.41
N GLU A 23 4.95 -8.87 -1.86
CA GLU A 23 6.14 -9.71 -1.95
C GLU A 23 5.91 -11.06 -1.27
N LYS A 24 5.22 -11.05 -0.15
CA LYS A 24 4.87 -12.28 0.56
C LYS A 24 3.91 -13.14 -0.26
N LEU A 25 2.88 -12.53 -0.83
CA LEU A 25 1.94 -13.24 -1.71
C LEU A 25 2.65 -13.80 -2.94
N ARG A 26 3.53 -13.00 -3.54
CA ARG A 26 4.33 -13.43 -4.69
C ARG A 26 5.13 -14.70 -4.36
N GLU A 27 5.76 -14.73 -3.19
CA GLU A 27 6.53 -15.89 -2.75
C GLU A 27 5.65 -17.12 -2.55
N LYS A 28 4.46 -16.93 -1.97
CA LYS A 28 3.51 -18.02 -1.75
C LYS A 28 2.96 -18.57 -3.05
N LEU A 29 2.85 -17.74 -4.08
CA LEU A 29 2.28 -18.14 -5.38
C LEU A 29 3.33 -18.52 -6.42
N LYS A 30 4.61 -18.55 -6.07
CA LYS A 30 5.67 -18.71 -7.06
C LYS A 30 5.57 -20.02 -7.87
N GLU A 31 5.06 -21.10 -7.27
CA GLU A 31 4.88 -22.39 -7.95
C GLU A 31 3.48 -22.53 -8.54
N LYS A 32 2.66 -21.47 -8.48
CA LYS A 32 1.31 -21.45 -8.99
C LYS A 32 1.24 -20.66 -10.29
N ASP A 33 0.24 -20.94 -11.11
CA ASP A 33 0.05 -20.25 -12.39
C ASP A 33 -1.11 -19.24 -12.35
N ASN A 34 -1.32 -18.63 -11.19
CA ASN A 34 -2.36 -17.62 -11.00
C ASN A 34 -2.25 -16.50 -12.03
N LYS A 35 -3.36 -16.12 -12.61
CA LYS A 35 -3.43 -15.05 -13.62
C LYS A 35 -3.18 -13.67 -12.99
N ILE A 36 -3.53 -13.50 -11.72
CA ILE A 36 -3.35 -12.24 -10.99
C ILE A 36 -1.89 -11.86 -10.80
N LYS A 37 -0.95 -12.79 -10.92
CA LYS A 37 0.47 -12.56 -10.66
C LYS A 37 1.08 -11.40 -11.46
N ALA A 38 0.76 -11.32 -12.75
CA ALA A 38 1.26 -10.24 -13.60
C ALA A 38 0.77 -8.87 -13.10
N TYR A 39 -0.49 -8.78 -12.73
CA TYR A 39 -1.05 -7.54 -12.20
C TYR A 39 -0.47 -7.19 -10.84
N MET A 40 -0.21 -8.19 -10.00
CA MET A 40 0.47 -7.99 -8.71
C MET A 40 1.83 -7.30 -8.89
N GLU A 41 2.58 -7.69 -9.94
CA GLU A 41 3.86 -7.05 -10.23
C GLU A 41 3.69 -5.58 -10.64
N GLU A 42 2.65 -5.27 -11.40
CA GLU A 42 2.35 -3.87 -11.76
C GLU A 42 2.01 -3.04 -10.53
N ILE A 43 1.18 -3.58 -9.64
CA ILE A 43 0.82 -2.92 -8.38
C ILE A 43 2.07 -2.69 -7.54
N LEU A 44 2.91 -3.70 -7.44
CA LEU A 44 4.15 -3.63 -6.66
C LEU A 44 5.05 -2.50 -7.13
N GLN A 45 5.24 -2.38 -8.44
CA GLN A 45 6.07 -1.32 -9.02
C GLN A 45 5.53 0.07 -8.70
N GLU A 46 4.21 0.25 -8.76
CA GLU A 46 3.60 1.54 -8.44
C GLU A 46 3.77 1.90 -6.96
N TYR A 47 3.57 0.94 -6.06
CA TYR A 47 3.80 1.16 -4.64
C TYR A 47 5.27 1.48 -4.35
N GLN A 48 6.19 0.86 -5.06
CA GLN A 48 7.63 1.13 -4.92
C GLN A 48 7.95 2.59 -5.27
N LYS A 49 7.31 3.14 -6.28
CA LYS A 49 7.48 4.55 -6.67
C LYS A 49 6.99 5.48 -5.56
N PHE A 50 5.82 5.21 -5.00
CA PHE A 50 5.28 6.02 -3.89
C PHE A 50 6.14 5.91 -2.65
N GLU A 51 6.61 4.71 -2.34
CA GLU A 51 7.49 4.48 -1.18
C GLU A 51 8.79 5.29 -1.33
N GLU A 52 9.42 5.23 -2.49
CA GLU A 52 10.66 5.95 -2.75
C GLU A 52 10.47 7.47 -2.65
N GLU A 53 9.43 7.99 -3.29
CA GLU A 53 9.13 9.42 -3.30
C GLU A 53 8.88 9.95 -1.88
N THR A 54 8.05 9.26 -1.12
CA THR A 54 7.74 9.67 0.26
C THR A 54 8.92 9.48 1.20
N ARG A 55 9.69 8.42 1.01
CA ARG A 55 10.92 8.21 1.80
C ARG A 55 11.90 9.35 1.60
N ASN A 56 12.08 9.79 0.37
CA ASN A 56 12.99 10.90 0.06
C ASN A 56 12.55 12.20 0.71
N ILE A 57 11.25 12.49 0.66
CA ILE A 57 10.69 13.68 1.32
C ILE A 57 10.94 13.63 2.84
N LEU A 58 10.69 12.48 3.45
CA LEU A 58 10.89 12.32 4.90
C LEU A 58 12.37 12.48 5.26
N LYS A 59 13.27 11.88 4.51
CA LYS A 59 14.71 11.99 4.76
C LYS A 59 15.23 13.42 4.59
N GLU A 60 14.77 14.11 3.56
CA GLU A 60 15.16 15.51 3.31
C GLU A 60 14.73 16.43 4.45
N ASN A 61 13.72 16.03 5.19
CA ASN A 61 13.18 16.82 6.31
C ASN A 61 13.55 16.25 7.68
N ASN A 62 14.55 15.38 7.71
CA ASN A 62 15.09 14.76 8.93
C ASN A 62 14.03 14.00 9.73
N LYS A 63 13.09 13.39 9.04
CA LYS A 63 12.05 12.54 9.65
C LYS A 63 12.50 11.09 9.64
N GLU A 64 12.07 10.33 10.64
CA GLU A 64 12.32 8.90 10.69
C GLU A 64 11.52 8.16 9.63
N VAL A 65 12.13 7.11 9.09
CA VAL A 65 11.49 6.26 8.08
C VAL A 65 11.43 4.85 8.66
N SER A 66 10.26 4.21 8.55
CA SER A 66 10.09 2.83 9.01
C SER A 66 11.02 1.88 8.27
N THR A 67 11.73 1.03 9.02
CA THR A 67 12.61 0.02 8.43
C THR A 67 11.79 -1.19 7.96
N PRO A 68 12.33 -1.99 7.04
CA PRO A 68 11.64 -3.23 6.63
C PRO A 68 11.31 -4.15 7.80
N SER A 69 12.18 -4.25 8.81
CA SER A 69 11.91 -5.10 9.96
C SER A 69 10.78 -4.55 10.83
N MET A 70 10.66 -3.24 10.95
CA MET A 70 9.54 -2.62 11.66
C MET A 70 8.22 -2.89 10.94
N ILE A 71 8.22 -2.77 9.63
CA ILE A 71 7.05 -3.07 8.80
C ILE A 71 6.61 -4.53 8.99
N ALA A 72 7.55 -5.44 8.95
CA ALA A 72 7.28 -6.87 9.16
C ALA A 72 6.67 -7.14 10.52
N LYS A 73 7.16 -6.47 11.56
CA LYS A 73 6.66 -6.64 12.94
C LYS A 73 5.26 -6.09 13.14
N MET A 74 4.82 -5.18 12.28
CA MET A 74 3.48 -4.60 12.40
C MET A 74 2.38 -5.54 11.93
N GLY A 75 2.73 -6.79 11.62
CA GLY A 75 1.75 -7.83 11.39
C GLY A 75 1.02 -7.77 10.07
N SER A 76 1.60 -7.08 9.09
CA SER A 76 1.02 -7.01 7.74
C SER A 76 0.84 -8.40 7.13
N SER A 77 1.60 -9.37 7.63
CA SER A 77 1.54 -10.74 7.16
C SER A 77 0.50 -11.58 7.90
N MET A 78 -0.17 -11.02 8.91
CA MET A 78 -1.20 -11.75 9.64
C MET A 78 -2.36 -12.08 8.71
N GLY A 79 -2.77 -13.32 8.70
CA GLY A 79 -3.84 -13.80 7.86
C GLY A 79 -3.41 -14.17 6.44
N ILE A 80 -2.37 -13.54 5.87
CA ILE A 80 -1.93 -13.84 4.50
C ILE A 80 -1.56 -15.32 4.36
N SER A 81 -0.70 -15.82 5.24
CA SER A 81 -0.27 -17.23 5.17
C SER A 81 -1.44 -18.19 5.34
N LYS A 82 -2.35 -17.85 6.25
CA LYS A 82 -3.55 -18.66 6.50
C LYS A 82 -4.46 -18.67 5.29
N GLU A 83 -4.76 -17.48 4.74
CA GLU A 83 -5.63 -17.35 3.56
C GLU A 83 -5.08 -18.10 2.35
N VAL A 84 -3.78 -17.97 2.10
CA VAL A 84 -3.14 -18.67 0.98
C VAL A 84 -3.16 -20.18 1.17
N LYS A 85 -3.06 -20.66 2.41
CA LYS A 85 -3.15 -22.09 2.71
C LYS A 85 -4.56 -22.63 2.48
N GLU A 86 -5.57 -21.83 2.85
CA GLU A 86 -6.97 -22.24 2.72
C GLU A 86 -7.47 -22.10 1.29
N ASP A 87 -7.12 -20.99 0.62
CA ASP A 87 -7.56 -20.71 -0.74
C ASP A 87 -6.54 -19.81 -1.42
N ASN A 88 -5.86 -20.33 -2.43
CA ASN A 88 -4.87 -19.57 -3.19
C ASN A 88 -5.37 -19.19 -4.60
N SER A 89 -6.69 -19.12 -4.78
CA SER A 89 -7.29 -18.72 -6.04
C SER A 89 -7.06 -17.23 -6.32
N ASP A 90 -7.19 -16.85 -7.59
CA ASP A 90 -7.14 -15.44 -7.99
C ASP A 90 -8.18 -14.61 -7.24
N ALA A 91 -9.38 -15.15 -7.08
CA ALA A 91 -10.47 -14.46 -6.35
C ALA A 91 -10.08 -14.18 -4.90
N SER A 92 -9.49 -15.16 -4.23
CA SER A 92 -9.05 -15.01 -2.85
C SER A 92 -7.93 -13.99 -2.72
N MET A 93 -6.97 -14.01 -3.65
CA MET A 93 -5.87 -13.05 -3.66
C MET A 93 -6.38 -11.63 -3.91
N ALA A 94 -7.30 -11.48 -4.87
CA ALA A 94 -7.93 -10.19 -5.15
C ALA A 94 -8.67 -9.65 -3.92
N ASP A 95 -9.42 -10.51 -3.24
CA ASP A 95 -10.16 -10.13 -2.03
C ASP A 95 -9.22 -9.62 -0.93
N LEU A 96 -8.14 -10.33 -0.67
CA LEU A 96 -7.13 -9.92 0.32
C LEU A 96 -6.54 -8.53 -0.01
N LEU A 97 -6.17 -8.34 -1.27
CA LEU A 97 -5.58 -7.08 -1.72
C LEU A 97 -6.59 -5.93 -1.64
N ILE A 98 -7.83 -6.18 -2.06
CA ILE A 98 -8.90 -5.16 -1.99
C ILE A 98 -9.12 -4.73 -0.54
N GLN A 99 -9.20 -5.67 0.40
CA GLN A 99 -9.39 -5.34 1.81
C GLN A 99 -8.25 -4.48 2.36
N GLY A 100 -7.02 -4.88 2.10
CA GLY A 100 -5.86 -4.14 2.59
C GLY A 100 -5.75 -2.74 2.00
N ILE A 101 -5.93 -2.62 0.69
CA ILE A 101 -5.86 -1.34 -0.01
C ILE A 101 -7.00 -0.41 0.43
N SER A 102 -8.20 -0.95 0.62
CA SER A 102 -9.36 -0.16 1.05
C SER A 102 -9.16 0.44 2.44
N MET A 103 -8.57 -0.31 3.36
CA MET A 103 -8.25 0.20 4.70
C MET A 103 -7.26 1.36 4.64
N GLY A 104 -6.20 1.20 3.86
CA GLY A 104 -5.19 2.26 3.68
C GLY A 104 -5.77 3.51 3.04
N SER A 105 -6.57 3.32 1.99
CA SER A 105 -7.21 4.41 1.26
C SER A 105 -8.13 5.23 2.16
N LEU A 106 -8.88 4.57 3.04
CA LEU A 106 -9.76 5.25 3.99
C LEU A 106 -8.96 6.15 4.96
N GLU A 107 -7.83 5.67 5.45
CA GLU A 107 -6.97 6.46 6.35
C GLU A 107 -6.41 7.69 5.66
N ILE A 108 -6.01 7.59 4.40
CA ILE A 108 -5.52 8.72 3.60
C ILE A 108 -6.64 9.74 3.40
N GLU A 109 -7.85 9.28 3.07
CA GLU A 109 -8.99 10.17 2.89
C GLU A 109 -9.31 10.96 4.15
N LYS A 110 -9.29 10.29 5.30
CA LYS A 110 -9.52 10.94 6.59
C LYS A 110 -8.49 12.03 6.86
N LYS A 111 -7.22 11.73 6.64
CA LYS A 111 -6.14 12.69 6.88
C LYS A 111 -6.17 13.86 5.91
N LEU A 112 -6.48 13.61 4.64
CA LEU A 112 -6.67 14.68 3.66
C LEU A 112 -7.77 15.63 4.08
N SER A 113 -8.90 15.09 4.49
CA SER A 113 -10.05 15.89 4.95
C SER A 113 -9.72 16.69 6.20
N GLN A 114 -9.02 16.07 7.14
CA GLN A 114 -8.67 16.68 8.42
C GLN A 114 -7.67 17.83 8.28
N TYR A 115 -6.68 17.69 7.41
CA TYR A 115 -5.57 18.62 7.30
C TYR A 115 -5.54 19.44 6.01
N GLU A 116 -6.57 19.38 5.21
CA GLU A 116 -6.60 19.95 3.86
C GLU A 116 -6.10 21.40 3.77
N LYS A 117 -6.45 22.24 4.73
CA LYS A 117 -6.10 23.65 4.73
C LYS A 117 -4.64 23.91 5.11
N GLU A 118 -4.03 22.96 5.81
CA GLU A 118 -2.68 23.10 6.36
C GLU A 118 -1.62 22.41 5.52
N LEU A 119 -2.05 21.65 4.50
CA LEU A 119 -1.14 20.85 3.70
C LEU A 119 -0.43 21.65 2.62
N ASP A 120 0.83 21.33 2.46
CA ASP A 120 1.65 21.73 1.33
C ASP A 120 1.01 21.18 0.05
N LYS A 121 1.11 21.92 -1.05
CA LYS A 121 0.56 21.50 -2.35
C LYS A 121 1.17 20.18 -2.83
N GLU A 122 2.47 20.01 -2.63
CA GLU A 122 3.18 18.80 -3.03
C GLU A 122 2.65 17.58 -2.27
N HIS A 123 2.50 17.70 -0.95
CA HIS A 123 1.99 16.63 -0.10
C HIS A 123 0.57 16.24 -0.49
N LYS A 124 -0.25 17.24 -0.72
CA LYS A 124 -1.64 17.05 -1.15
C LYS A 124 -1.70 16.34 -2.51
N SER A 125 -0.86 16.76 -3.45
CA SER A 125 -0.78 16.15 -4.78
C SER A 125 -0.41 14.67 -4.71
N ILE A 126 0.61 14.36 -3.91
CA ILE A 126 1.06 12.96 -3.73
C ILE A 126 -0.06 12.11 -3.15
N ALA A 127 -0.72 12.59 -2.09
CA ALA A 127 -1.81 11.86 -1.46
C ALA A 127 -2.99 11.63 -2.40
N LYS A 128 -3.35 12.63 -3.20
CA LYS A 128 -4.43 12.50 -4.18
C LYS A 128 -4.09 11.51 -5.29
N LYS A 129 -2.86 11.52 -5.77
CA LYS A 129 -2.38 10.55 -6.77
C LYS A 129 -2.40 9.13 -6.19
N PHE A 130 -2.00 9.01 -4.93
CA PHE A 130 -2.00 7.74 -4.23
C PHE A 130 -3.42 7.18 -4.11
N LEU A 131 -4.38 8.01 -3.70
CA LEU A 131 -5.80 7.62 -3.62
C LEU A 131 -6.33 7.18 -4.98
N LYS A 132 -6.04 7.95 -6.01
CA LYS A 132 -6.50 7.64 -7.36
C LYS A 132 -5.94 6.30 -7.84
N PHE A 133 -4.67 6.06 -7.58
CA PHE A 133 -4.01 4.79 -7.88
C PHE A 133 -4.70 3.65 -7.13
N GLN A 134 -4.99 3.81 -5.84
CA GLN A 134 -5.63 2.79 -5.02
C GLN A 134 -7.05 2.49 -5.51
N GLU A 135 -7.83 3.50 -5.85
CA GLU A 135 -9.18 3.33 -6.38
C GLU A 135 -9.17 2.54 -7.69
N LYS A 136 -8.27 2.91 -8.60
CA LYS A 136 -8.10 2.20 -9.88
C LYS A 136 -7.69 0.75 -9.66
N THR A 137 -6.79 0.53 -8.71
CA THR A 137 -6.30 -0.80 -8.39
C THR A 137 -7.42 -1.68 -7.84
N ILE A 138 -8.23 -1.14 -6.94
CA ILE A 138 -9.38 -1.87 -6.38
C ILE A 138 -10.35 -2.25 -7.50
N ASP A 139 -10.66 -1.31 -8.38
CA ASP A 139 -11.59 -1.57 -9.48
C ASP A 139 -11.07 -2.67 -10.42
N HIS A 140 -9.78 -2.63 -10.73
CA HIS A 140 -9.16 -3.65 -11.58
C HIS A 140 -9.14 -5.02 -10.89
N LEU A 141 -8.83 -5.04 -9.58
CA LEU A 141 -8.80 -6.29 -8.81
C LEU A 141 -10.16 -6.97 -8.77
N LYS A 142 -11.23 -6.22 -8.82
CA LYS A 142 -12.59 -6.79 -8.84
C LYS A 142 -12.82 -7.69 -10.06
N GLU A 143 -12.06 -7.52 -11.12
CA GLU A 143 -12.16 -8.35 -12.30
C GLU A 143 -11.69 -9.79 -12.06
N TYR A 144 -10.95 -10.01 -10.99
CA TYR A 144 -10.45 -11.35 -10.60
C TYR A 144 -11.38 -12.06 -9.61
N LEU A 145 -12.38 -11.36 -9.09
CA LEU A 145 -13.35 -11.95 -8.14
C LEU A 145 -14.32 -12.97 -8.80
#